data_d87fd91e98bc40ec3cdef360d08aeea4
#
_entry.id   d87fd91e98bc40ec3cdef360d08aeea4
#
_cell.length_a   1.000
_cell.length_b   1.000
_cell.length_c   1.000
_cell.angle_alpha   90.00
_cell.angle_beta   90.00
_cell.angle_gamma   90.00
#
_symmetry.space_group_name_H-M   'P 1'
#
loop_
_entity.id
_entity.type
_entity.pdbx_description
1 polymer ?
#
loop_
_entity_poly.entity_id
_entity_poly.type
_entity_poly.pdbx_seq_one_letter_code
_entity_poly.pdbx_strand_id
1 'polypeptide(L)'
;MNFDDVSNEWDNEKRIERAKVIANKIKTTISVKKNKSAMEFGCGTGLISVNLSDVFENITLIDNSQGMINIVNEKIKKLNLIHVNSCCFELVKDSLNEKYDIIYSSMALHHIVDIDELLKKFYNMINSNGTLCIVDLNEDDGRFHKNEVGFNGHNGFSQEWMKSILEANGFSNIKSETFYKSTREIDNEELGYSLFIMTGDKRNKKYHF
;
A
#
# COMPACT_ATOMS: atom_id res chain seq x y z
N MET A 1 -16.40 4.52 -4.75
CA MET A 1 -16.86 3.51 -3.75
C MET A 1 -16.77 4.12 -2.36
N ASN A 2 -17.77 3.93 -1.50
CA ASN A 2 -17.65 4.28 -0.08
C ASN A 2 -17.14 3.05 0.67
N PHE A 3 -15.91 3.10 1.17
CA PHE A 3 -15.26 1.97 1.84
C PHE A 3 -15.90 1.63 3.19
N ASP A 4 -16.54 2.59 3.87
CA ASP A 4 -17.27 2.32 5.12
C ASP A 4 -18.45 1.37 4.89
N ASP A 5 -19.17 1.51 3.78
CA ASP A 5 -20.36 0.71 3.49
C ASP A 5 -20.04 -0.75 3.17
N VAL A 6 -18.85 -1.03 2.65
CA VAL A 6 -18.41 -2.37 2.22
C VAL A 6 -17.45 -3.05 3.17
N SER A 7 -17.06 -2.41 4.25
CA SER A 7 -16.01 -2.88 5.16
C SER A 7 -16.31 -4.26 5.74
N ASN A 8 -17.55 -4.53 6.15
CA ASN A 8 -17.97 -5.80 6.76
C ASN A 8 -17.92 -7.00 5.78
N GLU A 9 -18.03 -6.76 4.49
CA GLU A 9 -18.01 -7.78 3.43
C GLU A 9 -16.68 -7.79 2.67
N TRP A 10 -15.72 -6.98 3.11
CA TRP A 10 -14.46 -6.81 2.40
C TRP A 10 -13.63 -8.08 2.32
N ASP A 11 -13.58 -8.84 3.40
CA ASP A 11 -12.73 -10.01 3.56
C ASP A 11 -13.32 -11.28 2.92
N ASN A 12 -13.46 -11.30 1.60
CA ASN A 12 -13.82 -12.51 0.89
C ASN A 12 -12.60 -13.39 0.60
N GLU A 13 -12.83 -14.64 0.27
CA GLU A 13 -11.79 -15.67 0.05
C GLU A 13 -10.75 -15.22 -0.99
N LYS A 14 -11.19 -14.65 -2.13
CA LYS A 14 -10.27 -14.16 -3.18
C LYS A 14 -9.35 -13.05 -2.69
N ARG A 15 -9.87 -12.11 -1.88
CA ARG A 15 -9.06 -11.02 -1.30
C ARG A 15 -8.08 -11.54 -0.26
N ILE A 16 -8.51 -12.48 0.58
CA ILE A 16 -7.65 -13.11 1.59
C ILE A 16 -6.48 -13.83 0.92
N GLU A 17 -6.73 -14.66 -0.10
CA GLU A 17 -5.67 -15.37 -0.83
C GLU A 17 -4.73 -14.41 -1.56
N ARG A 18 -5.26 -13.40 -2.25
CA ARG A 18 -4.45 -12.37 -2.88
C ARG A 18 -3.56 -11.65 -1.87
N ALA A 19 -4.09 -11.31 -0.70
CA ALA A 19 -3.34 -10.64 0.36
C ALA A 19 -2.17 -11.48 0.86
N LYS A 20 -2.31 -12.79 1.00
CA LYS A 20 -1.21 -13.70 1.34
C LYS A 20 -0.10 -13.67 0.30
N VAL A 21 -0.47 -13.71 -1.00
CA VAL A 21 0.50 -13.65 -2.10
C VAL A 21 1.25 -12.32 -2.09
N ILE A 22 0.52 -11.20 -1.92
CA ILE A 22 1.11 -9.85 -1.85
C ILE A 22 2.03 -9.74 -0.64
N ALA A 23 1.60 -10.12 0.55
CA ALA A 23 2.40 -10.07 1.76
C ALA A 23 3.70 -10.88 1.62
N ASN A 24 3.62 -12.10 1.09
CA ASN A 24 4.82 -12.90 0.82
C ASN A 24 5.76 -12.23 -0.19
N LYS A 25 5.21 -11.60 -1.24
CA LYS A 25 6.02 -10.86 -2.22
C LYS A 25 6.70 -9.65 -1.58
N ILE A 26 6.00 -8.87 -0.76
CA ILE A 26 6.58 -7.76 0.02
C ILE A 26 7.73 -8.30 0.89
N LYS A 27 7.46 -9.33 1.71
CA LYS A 27 8.43 -9.94 2.63
C LYS A 27 9.72 -10.37 1.92
N THR A 28 9.61 -10.96 0.74
CA THR A 28 10.78 -11.43 -0.04
C THR A 28 11.51 -10.31 -0.77
N THR A 29 10.82 -9.23 -1.14
CA THR A 29 11.40 -8.12 -1.92
C THR A 29 12.17 -7.14 -1.04
N ILE A 30 11.64 -6.78 0.14
CA ILE A 30 12.23 -5.73 0.99
C ILE A 30 13.30 -6.22 1.97
N SER A 31 13.66 -7.50 1.98
CA SER A 31 14.76 -8.08 2.81
C SER A 31 14.77 -7.55 4.25
N VAL A 32 13.65 -7.62 4.95
CA VAL A 32 13.44 -6.95 6.24
C VAL A 32 14.24 -7.59 7.36
N LYS A 33 14.81 -6.74 8.23
CA LYS A 33 15.32 -7.15 9.55
C LYS A 33 14.25 -6.85 10.61
N LYS A 34 14.05 -7.75 11.57
CA LYS A 34 13.00 -7.67 12.62
C LYS A 34 12.99 -6.40 13.50
N ASN A 35 14.02 -5.57 13.44
CA ASN A 35 14.13 -4.32 14.21
C ASN A 35 13.71 -3.06 13.42
N LYS A 36 12.78 -3.20 12.48
CA LYS A 36 12.33 -2.12 11.60
C LYS A 36 10.89 -1.74 11.89
N SER A 37 10.64 -0.42 11.94
CA SER A 37 9.30 0.14 11.97
C SER A 37 8.69 0.23 10.58
N ALA A 38 7.41 -0.06 10.48
CA ALA A 38 6.69 0.00 9.20
C ALA A 38 5.39 0.79 9.30
N MET A 39 4.97 1.37 8.17
CA MET A 39 3.64 1.94 8.00
C MET A 39 2.98 1.34 6.76
N GLU A 40 1.73 0.89 6.89
CA GLU A 40 0.87 0.57 5.74
C GLU A 40 -0.06 1.75 5.46
N PHE A 41 -0.01 2.26 4.24
CA PHE A 41 -0.94 3.28 3.75
C PHE A 41 -2.08 2.63 2.97
N GLY A 42 -3.32 2.98 3.31
CA GLY A 42 -4.52 2.36 2.74
C GLY A 42 -4.67 0.91 3.18
N CYS A 43 -4.57 0.67 4.50
CA CYS A 43 -4.51 -0.68 5.04
C CYS A 43 -5.82 -1.48 4.89
N GLY A 44 -6.95 -0.80 4.62
CA GLY A 44 -8.26 -1.44 4.60
C GLY A 44 -8.51 -2.22 5.88
N THR A 45 -8.96 -3.45 5.76
CA THR A 45 -9.19 -4.36 6.90
C THR A 45 -7.91 -5.02 7.43
N GLY A 46 -6.71 -4.58 6.97
CA GLY A 46 -5.42 -5.04 7.48
C GLY A 46 -4.98 -6.42 6.99
N LEU A 47 -5.53 -6.93 5.89
CA LEU A 47 -5.19 -8.27 5.39
C LEU A 47 -3.70 -8.44 5.07
N ILE A 48 -3.03 -7.41 4.57
CA ILE A 48 -1.59 -7.46 4.27
C ILE A 48 -0.79 -7.45 5.58
N SER A 49 -1.03 -6.48 6.45
CA SER A 49 -0.28 -6.30 7.70
C SER A 49 -0.44 -7.44 8.68
N VAL A 50 -1.62 -8.09 8.73
CA VAL A 50 -1.79 -9.30 9.55
C VAL A 50 -0.82 -10.42 9.08
N ASN A 51 -0.62 -10.57 7.78
CA ASN A 51 0.34 -11.52 7.21
C ASN A 51 1.82 -11.07 7.32
N LEU A 52 2.07 -9.80 7.64
CA LEU A 52 3.41 -9.22 7.85
C LEU A 52 3.71 -8.94 9.33
N SER A 53 2.82 -9.29 10.24
CA SER A 53 2.94 -8.95 11.66
C SER A 53 4.18 -9.55 12.34
N ASP A 54 4.71 -10.67 11.85
CA ASP A 54 5.94 -11.29 12.35
C ASP A 54 7.23 -10.69 11.76
N VAL A 55 7.10 -9.76 10.82
CA VAL A 55 8.21 -9.24 9.99
C VAL A 55 8.82 -7.97 10.59
N PHE A 56 8.00 -7.11 11.18
CA PHE A 56 8.40 -5.79 11.68
C PHE A 56 8.35 -5.72 13.20
N GLU A 57 9.12 -4.78 13.78
CA GLU A 57 9.08 -4.50 15.21
C GLU A 57 7.78 -3.80 15.61
N ASN A 58 7.39 -2.80 14.83
CA ASN A 58 6.15 -2.05 15.01
C ASN A 58 5.52 -1.75 13.65
N ILE A 59 4.21 -1.82 13.59
CA ILE A 59 3.45 -1.50 12.37
C ILE A 59 2.39 -0.46 12.70
N THR A 60 2.36 0.62 11.93
CA THR A 60 1.28 1.62 11.95
C THR A 60 0.41 1.44 10.72
N LEU A 61 -0.88 1.23 10.90
CA LEU A 61 -1.87 1.05 9.84
C LEU A 61 -2.66 2.33 9.66
N ILE A 62 -2.73 2.84 8.44
CA ILE A 62 -3.45 4.07 8.13
C ILE A 62 -4.49 3.80 7.04
N ASP A 63 -5.72 4.21 7.30
CA ASP A 63 -6.80 4.25 6.32
C ASP A 63 -7.71 5.45 6.59
N ASN A 64 -8.37 5.98 5.58
CA ASN A 64 -9.33 7.08 5.75
C ASN A 64 -10.77 6.59 6.04
N SER A 65 -11.03 5.29 5.96
CA SER A 65 -12.31 4.66 6.30
C SER A 65 -12.34 4.22 7.75
N GLN A 66 -13.24 4.79 8.54
CA GLN A 66 -13.44 4.37 9.93
C GLN A 66 -13.98 2.93 10.01
N GLY A 67 -14.81 2.52 9.04
CA GLY A 67 -15.31 1.15 8.95
C GLY A 67 -14.17 0.13 8.78
N MET A 68 -13.22 0.40 7.89
CA MET A 68 -12.01 -0.43 7.71
C MET A 68 -11.17 -0.50 8.98
N ILE A 69 -10.94 0.65 9.63
CA ILE A 69 -10.16 0.73 10.87
C ILE A 69 -10.84 -0.04 12.01
N ASN A 70 -12.15 -0.02 12.11
CA ASN A 70 -12.86 -0.82 13.12
C ASN A 70 -12.60 -2.32 12.92
N ILE A 71 -12.70 -2.82 11.68
CA ILE A 71 -12.45 -4.23 11.35
C ILE A 71 -10.98 -4.63 11.66
N VAL A 72 -10.02 -3.81 11.29
CA VAL A 72 -8.61 -4.14 11.57
C VAL A 72 -8.33 -4.12 13.07
N ASN A 73 -8.94 -3.22 13.85
CA ASN A 73 -8.81 -3.18 15.32
C ASN A 73 -9.34 -4.46 15.98
N GLU A 74 -10.45 -5.00 15.49
CA GLU A 74 -10.97 -6.29 15.96
C GLU A 74 -9.97 -7.42 15.69
N LYS A 75 -9.34 -7.43 14.50
CA LYS A 75 -8.31 -8.43 14.15
C LYS A 75 -7.06 -8.29 15.02
N ILE A 76 -6.56 -7.07 15.22
CA ILE A 76 -5.42 -6.76 16.09
C ILE A 76 -5.68 -7.33 17.49
N LYS A 77 -6.85 -7.06 18.06
CA LYS A 77 -7.25 -7.54 19.38
C LYS A 77 -7.38 -9.07 19.40
N LYS A 78 -8.09 -9.66 18.44
CA LYS A 78 -8.33 -11.11 18.34
C LYS A 78 -7.04 -11.92 18.22
N LEU A 79 -6.06 -11.38 17.45
CA LEU A 79 -4.77 -12.03 17.20
C LEU A 79 -3.68 -11.62 18.19
N ASN A 80 -4.01 -10.77 19.17
CA ASN A 80 -3.07 -10.24 20.19
C ASN A 80 -1.81 -9.61 19.57
N LEU A 81 -1.99 -8.79 18.51
CA LEU A 81 -0.89 -8.13 17.82
C LEU A 81 -0.52 -6.81 18.52
N ILE A 82 0.12 -6.89 19.69
CA ILE A 82 0.40 -5.73 20.56
C ILE A 82 1.34 -4.67 19.98
N HIS A 83 2.08 -5.01 18.92
CA HIS A 83 3.01 -4.13 18.20
C HIS A 83 2.40 -3.53 16.92
N VAL A 84 1.11 -3.77 16.67
CA VAL A 84 0.38 -3.23 15.52
C VAL A 84 -0.63 -2.20 16.03
N ASN A 85 -0.55 -0.98 15.50
CA ASN A 85 -1.47 0.10 15.81
C ASN A 85 -2.18 0.54 14.54
N SER A 86 -3.42 1.00 14.66
CA SER A 86 -4.15 1.56 13.52
C SER A 86 -4.76 2.90 13.85
N CYS A 87 -4.89 3.75 12.85
CA CYS A 87 -5.60 5.02 12.97
C CYS A 87 -6.39 5.36 11.70
N CYS A 88 -7.58 5.92 11.91
CA CYS A 88 -8.32 6.55 10.83
C CYS A 88 -7.68 7.92 10.56
N PHE A 89 -7.02 8.06 9.41
CA PHE A 89 -6.23 9.25 9.12
C PHE A 89 -6.17 9.52 7.61
N GLU A 90 -6.44 10.76 7.22
CA GLU A 90 -6.38 11.16 5.82
C GLU A 90 -5.04 11.82 5.49
N LEU A 91 -4.00 11.00 5.28
CA LEU A 91 -2.64 11.47 5.04
C LEU A 91 -2.51 12.45 3.86
N VAL A 92 -3.41 12.38 2.89
CA VAL A 92 -3.40 13.31 1.75
C VAL A 92 -3.65 14.75 2.22
N LYS A 93 -4.57 14.95 3.18
CA LYS A 93 -4.94 16.27 3.72
C LYS A 93 -4.07 16.67 4.91
N ASP A 94 -3.73 15.70 5.75
CA ASP A 94 -3.06 15.94 7.02
C ASP A 94 -1.56 15.57 6.94
N SER A 95 -0.81 15.81 8.01
CA SER A 95 0.59 15.45 8.11
C SER A 95 0.88 14.65 9.37
N LEU A 96 1.66 13.59 9.24
CA LEU A 96 2.24 12.84 10.35
C LEU A 96 3.71 13.22 10.50
N ASN A 97 4.15 13.46 11.74
CA ASN A 97 5.55 13.76 12.04
C ASN A 97 6.39 12.49 12.31
N GLU A 98 5.75 11.35 12.31
CA GLU A 98 6.39 10.06 12.56
C GLU A 98 7.28 9.64 11.41
N LYS A 99 8.29 8.83 11.72
CA LYS A 99 9.26 8.30 10.76
C LYS A 99 9.24 6.78 10.78
N TYR A 100 9.37 6.20 9.61
CA TYR A 100 9.34 4.76 9.42
C TYR A 100 10.54 4.28 8.62
N ASP A 101 11.02 3.09 8.90
CA ASP A 101 12.06 2.46 8.08
C ASP A 101 11.49 1.94 6.76
N ILE A 102 10.25 1.48 6.80
CA ILE A 102 9.52 0.98 5.64
C ILE A 102 8.16 1.65 5.58
N ILE A 103 7.80 2.17 4.41
CA ILE A 103 6.41 2.49 4.09
C ILE A 103 5.99 1.55 2.97
N TYR A 104 4.84 0.91 3.12
CA TYR A 104 4.26 0.11 2.05
C TYR A 104 2.80 0.44 1.84
N SER A 105 2.34 0.21 0.62
CA SER A 105 0.94 0.38 0.22
C SER A 105 0.57 -0.71 -0.75
N SER A 106 -0.64 -1.22 -0.64
CA SER A 106 -1.13 -2.26 -1.53
C SER A 106 -2.55 -1.97 -2.00
N MET A 107 -2.72 -1.84 -3.31
CA MET A 107 -4.03 -1.64 -3.96
C MET A 107 -4.79 -0.41 -3.42
N ALA A 108 -4.07 0.68 -3.13
CA ALA A 108 -4.64 1.90 -2.55
C ALA A 108 -4.23 3.17 -3.31
N LEU A 109 -3.04 3.21 -3.88
CA LEU A 109 -2.51 4.41 -4.52
C LEU A 109 -3.33 4.84 -5.74
N HIS A 110 -3.90 3.89 -6.47
CA HIS A 110 -4.75 4.19 -7.63
C HIS A 110 -6.05 4.95 -7.28
N HIS A 111 -6.43 5.02 -6.01
CA HIS A 111 -7.53 5.87 -5.54
C HIS A 111 -7.10 7.31 -5.23
N ILE A 112 -5.80 7.61 -5.22
CA ILE A 112 -5.26 8.92 -4.86
C ILE A 112 -5.06 9.77 -6.12
N VAL A 113 -5.72 10.91 -6.18
CA VAL A 113 -5.68 11.80 -7.36
C VAL A 113 -4.29 12.44 -7.51
N ASP A 114 -3.74 12.99 -6.43
CA ASP A 114 -2.42 13.64 -6.43
C ASP A 114 -1.36 12.71 -5.84
N ILE A 115 -0.84 11.83 -6.69
CA ILE A 115 0.21 10.88 -6.34
C ILE A 115 1.52 11.58 -5.99
N ASP A 116 1.87 12.65 -6.70
CA ASP A 116 3.13 13.35 -6.48
C ASP A 116 3.19 13.96 -5.07
N GLU A 117 2.11 14.58 -4.62
CA GLU A 117 2.03 15.12 -3.26
C GLU A 117 2.11 14.01 -2.20
N LEU A 118 1.44 12.87 -2.42
CA LEU A 118 1.52 11.75 -1.50
C LEU A 118 2.94 11.18 -1.42
N LEU A 119 3.62 11.01 -2.55
CA LEU A 119 5.00 10.50 -2.60
C LEU A 119 6.00 11.43 -1.92
N LYS A 120 5.81 12.75 -2.00
CA LYS A 120 6.57 13.73 -1.21
C LYS A 120 6.39 13.52 0.30
N LYS A 121 5.14 13.28 0.75
CA LYS A 121 4.86 12.97 2.15
C LYS A 121 5.55 11.67 2.57
N PHE A 122 5.44 10.60 1.78
CA PHE A 122 6.14 9.35 2.05
C PHE A 122 7.66 9.55 2.13
N TYR A 123 8.25 10.28 1.18
CA TYR A 123 9.68 10.57 1.23
C TYR A 123 10.09 11.28 2.51
N ASN A 124 9.27 12.24 2.97
CA ASN A 124 9.52 12.94 4.22
C ASN A 124 9.38 12.02 5.44
N MET A 125 8.45 11.08 5.44
CA MET A 125 8.18 10.15 6.54
C MET A 125 9.12 8.94 6.59
N ILE A 126 9.82 8.62 5.51
CA ILE A 126 10.80 7.53 5.49
C ILE A 126 12.10 7.97 6.15
N ASN A 127 12.65 7.13 7.03
CA ASN A 127 13.98 7.29 7.63
C ASN A 127 15.08 7.27 6.55
N SER A 128 16.24 7.83 6.87
CA SER A 128 17.43 7.66 6.03
C SER A 128 17.76 6.18 5.87
N ASN A 129 18.01 5.74 4.64
CA ASN A 129 18.18 4.34 4.23
C ASN A 129 16.91 3.47 4.42
N GLY A 130 15.75 4.08 4.58
CA GLY A 130 14.47 3.39 4.55
C GLY A 130 13.97 3.17 3.13
N THR A 131 12.94 2.35 2.98
CA THR A 131 12.43 1.88 1.68
C THR A 131 10.93 2.14 1.57
N LEU A 132 10.50 2.64 0.42
CA LEU A 132 9.11 2.63 -0.02
C LEU A 132 8.84 1.36 -0.82
N CYS A 133 7.72 0.68 -0.56
CA CYS A 133 7.27 -0.49 -1.31
C CYS A 133 5.82 -0.29 -1.78
N ILE A 134 5.61 -0.24 -3.07
CA ILE A 134 4.30 -0.06 -3.71
C ILE A 134 3.90 -1.37 -4.36
N VAL A 135 2.70 -1.85 -4.06
CA VAL A 135 2.02 -2.91 -4.82
C VAL A 135 0.73 -2.31 -5.37
N ASP A 136 0.60 -2.25 -6.68
CA ASP A 136 -0.61 -1.70 -7.27
C ASP A 136 -0.90 -2.29 -8.66
N LEU A 137 -2.02 -1.88 -9.25
CA LEU A 137 -2.45 -2.26 -10.58
C LEU A 137 -1.47 -1.76 -11.65
N ASN A 138 -1.05 -2.64 -12.57
CA ASN A 138 -0.53 -2.16 -13.84
C ASN A 138 -1.64 -1.41 -14.58
N GLU A 139 -1.25 -0.41 -15.37
CA GLU A 139 -2.17 0.38 -16.18
C GLU A 139 -3.10 -0.50 -17.01
N ASP A 140 -4.38 -0.18 -17.02
CA ASP A 140 -5.42 -0.84 -17.80
C ASP A 140 -6.28 0.17 -18.59
N ASP A 141 -7.29 -0.31 -19.27
CA ASP A 141 -8.18 0.50 -20.10
C ASP A 141 -9.37 1.13 -19.33
N GLY A 142 -9.32 1.13 -18.00
CA GLY A 142 -10.34 1.69 -17.11
C GLY A 142 -11.49 0.74 -16.78
N ARG A 143 -11.52 -0.45 -17.36
CA ARG A 143 -12.60 -1.41 -17.08
C ARG A 143 -12.55 -1.97 -15.67
N PHE A 144 -11.38 -2.00 -15.03
CA PHE A 144 -11.25 -2.50 -13.66
C PHE A 144 -12.16 -1.75 -12.67
N HIS A 145 -12.33 -0.44 -12.82
CA HIS A 145 -13.16 0.40 -11.96
C HIS A 145 -14.50 0.82 -12.59
N LYS A 146 -14.89 0.21 -13.72
CA LYS A 146 -16.10 0.58 -14.48
C LYS A 146 -17.37 0.68 -13.63
N ASN A 147 -17.55 -0.20 -12.65
CA ASN A 147 -18.71 -0.25 -11.79
C ASN A 147 -18.55 0.54 -10.48
N GLU A 148 -17.47 1.31 -10.33
CA GLU A 148 -17.23 2.15 -9.16
C GLU A 148 -17.75 3.56 -9.40
N VAL A 149 -18.98 3.84 -8.94
CA VAL A 149 -19.60 5.17 -9.09
C VAL A 149 -18.72 6.22 -8.42
N GLY A 150 -18.39 7.27 -9.20
CA GLY A 150 -17.58 8.39 -8.71
C GLY A 150 -16.08 8.10 -8.60
N PHE A 151 -15.60 7.00 -9.17
CA PHE A 151 -14.16 6.77 -9.26
C PHE A 151 -13.49 7.87 -10.09
N ASN A 152 -12.51 8.55 -9.49
CA ASN A 152 -11.75 9.64 -10.10
C ASN A 152 -10.23 9.47 -9.91
N GLY A 153 -9.81 8.26 -9.57
CA GLY A 153 -8.41 7.90 -9.40
C GLY A 153 -7.73 7.50 -10.71
N HIS A 154 -6.74 6.63 -10.63
CA HIS A 154 -5.95 6.16 -11.76
C HIS A 154 -6.36 4.74 -12.20
N ASN A 155 -6.41 4.51 -13.50
CA ASN A 155 -6.66 3.18 -14.06
C ASN A 155 -5.39 2.31 -14.02
N GLY A 156 -4.85 2.12 -12.83
CA GLY A 156 -3.53 1.53 -12.64
C GLY A 156 -2.39 2.49 -13.02
N PHE A 157 -1.16 1.98 -13.05
CA PHE A 157 0.03 2.79 -13.30
C PHE A 157 0.97 2.11 -14.30
N SER A 158 1.48 2.90 -15.25
CA SER A 158 2.68 2.52 -15.98
C SER A 158 3.86 2.48 -15.02
N GLN A 159 4.64 1.39 -15.03
CA GLN A 159 5.79 1.25 -14.14
C GLN A 159 6.88 2.27 -14.46
N GLU A 160 7.06 2.63 -15.74
CA GLU A 160 8.00 3.67 -16.16
C GLU A 160 7.59 5.04 -15.63
N TRP A 161 6.31 5.38 -15.71
CA TRP A 161 5.79 6.63 -15.16
C TRP A 161 5.95 6.69 -13.64
N MET A 162 5.54 5.64 -12.91
CA MET A 162 5.69 5.58 -11.46
C MET A 162 7.16 5.68 -11.04
N LYS A 163 8.07 5.02 -11.76
CA LYS A 163 9.50 5.14 -11.53
C LYS A 163 9.98 6.59 -11.70
N SER A 164 9.57 7.27 -12.77
CA SER A 164 9.97 8.65 -13.04
C SER A 164 9.53 9.62 -11.92
N ILE A 165 8.31 9.44 -11.40
CA ILE A 165 7.80 10.26 -10.29
C ILE A 165 8.55 9.94 -8.98
N LEU A 166 8.87 8.68 -8.70
CA LEU A 166 9.67 8.31 -7.54
C LEU A 166 11.07 8.95 -7.61
N GLU A 167 11.72 8.92 -8.77
CA GLU A 167 13.02 9.56 -9.00
C GLU A 167 12.94 11.08 -8.79
N ALA A 168 11.89 11.72 -9.30
CA ALA A 168 11.65 13.16 -9.12
C ALA A 168 11.45 13.53 -7.64
N ASN A 169 10.88 12.63 -6.84
CA ASN A 169 10.70 12.79 -5.40
C ASN A 169 11.92 12.39 -4.57
N GLY A 170 13.04 12.03 -5.20
CA GLY A 170 14.33 11.77 -4.54
C GLY A 170 14.58 10.32 -4.15
N PHE A 171 13.69 9.41 -4.49
CA PHE A 171 13.95 7.97 -4.33
C PHE A 171 15.00 7.49 -5.32
N SER A 172 15.69 6.44 -4.97
CA SER A 172 16.77 5.84 -5.76
C SER A 172 16.74 4.32 -5.64
N ASN A 173 17.60 3.61 -6.40
CA ASN A 173 17.62 2.14 -6.44
C ASN A 173 16.24 1.53 -6.77
N ILE A 174 15.48 2.22 -7.61
CA ILE A 174 14.11 1.82 -7.92
C ILE A 174 14.14 0.53 -8.73
N LYS A 175 13.36 -0.45 -8.26
CA LYS A 175 13.18 -1.75 -8.92
C LYS A 175 11.70 -2.04 -9.02
N SER A 176 11.27 -2.64 -10.12
CA SER A 176 9.87 -3.05 -10.30
C SER A 176 9.76 -4.34 -11.10
N GLU A 177 8.69 -5.06 -10.85
CA GLU A 177 8.30 -6.24 -11.62
C GLU A 177 6.80 -6.49 -11.52
N THR A 178 6.20 -7.02 -12.57
CA THR A 178 4.85 -7.59 -12.51
C THR A 178 4.94 -8.99 -11.91
N PHE A 179 4.24 -9.24 -10.79
CA PHE A 179 4.38 -10.50 -10.07
C PHE A 179 3.08 -11.29 -9.89
N TYR A 180 1.93 -10.65 -10.11
CA TYR A 180 0.62 -11.26 -9.91
C TYR A 180 -0.27 -11.01 -11.12
N LYS A 181 -0.98 -12.04 -11.56
CA LYS A 181 -1.99 -11.95 -12.62
C LYS A 181 -3.23 -12.69 -12.17
N SER A 182 -4.39 -12.13 -12.41
CA SER A 182 -5.68 -12.72 -12.03
C SER A 182 -6.79 -12.18 -12.92
N THR A 183 -8.00 -12.66 -12.69
CA THR A 183 -9.21 -12.17 -13.33
C THR A 183 -10.19 -11.64 -12.29
N ARG A 184 -11.03 -10.74 -12.73
CA ARG A 184 -12.16 -10.20 -11.97
C ARG A 184 -13.38 -10.21 -12.88
N GLU A 185 -14.52 -10.61 -12.37
CA GLU A 185 -15.78 -10.54 -13.09
C GLU A 185 -16.36 -9.13 -13.04
N ILE A 186 -16.67 -8.57 -14.21
CA ILE A 186 -17.29 -7.27 -14.39
C ILE A 186 -18.35 -7.42 -15.49
N ASP A 187 -19.61 -7.13 -15.18
CA ASP A 187 -20.73 -7.23 -16.12
C ASP A 187 -20.84 -8.63 -16.79
N ASN A 188 -20.59 -9.71 -16.05
CA ASN A 188 -20.55 -11.11 -16.51
C ASN A 188 -19.41 -11.41 -17.51
N GLU A 189 -18.39 -10.56 -17.61
CA GLU A 189 -17.18 -10.79 -18.39
C GLU A 189 -15.98 -10.97 -17.48
N GLU A 190 -15.09 -11.91 -17.77
CA GLU A 190 -13.80 -12.03 -17.09
C GLU A 190 -12.82 -10.99 -17.60
N LEU A 191 -12.46 -10.04 -16.74
CA LEU A 191 -11.44 -9.06 -17.02
C LEU A 191 -10.10 -9.48 -16.38
N GLY A 192 -9.08 -9.68 -17.19
CA GLY A 192 -7.72 -9.89 -16.72
C GLY A 192 -7.11 -8.62 -16.14
N TYR A 193 -6.41 -8.75 -15.02
CA TYR A 193 -5.62 -7.66 -14.42
C TYR A 193 -4.29 -8.19 -13.89
N SER A 194 -3.36 -7.28 -13.65
CA SER A 194 -2.08 -7.64 -13.06
C SER A 194 -1.61 -6.61 -12.04
N LEU A 195 -0.78 -7.08 -11.08
CA LEU A 195 -0.16 -6.22 -10.08
C LEU A 195 1.34 -6.18 -10.31
N PHE A 196 1.91 -5.00 -10.12
CA PHE A 196 3.35 -4.83 -9.99
C PHE A 196 3.72 -4.63 -8.53
N ILE A 197 4.98 -4.91 -8.21
CA ILE A 197 5.65 -4.43 -7.00
C ILE A 197 6.78 -3.49 -7.43
N MET A 198 6.89 -2.37 -6.73
CA MET A 198 7.96 -1.40 -6.95
C MET A 198 8.55 -1.00 -5.61
N THR A 199 9.88 -0.94 -5.53
CA THR A 199 10.59 -0.44 -4.35
C THR A 199 11.49 0.73 -4.73
N GLY A 200 11.65 1.67 -3.81
CA GLY A 200 12.58 2.78 -3.93
C GLY A 200 13.18 3.13 -2.58
N ASP A 201 14.48 3.42 -2.53
CA ASP A 201 15.20 3.74 -1.32
C ASP A 201 15.37 5.24 -1.14
N LYS A 202 15.22 5.72 0.10
CA LYS A 202 15.66 7.06 0.51
C LYS A 202 17.11 7.00 0.92
N ARG A 203 18.00 7.56 0.09
CA ARG A 203 19.43 7.66 0.43
C ARG A 203 19.72 8.73 1.47
N ASN A 204 20.72 8.49 2.32
CA ASN A 204 21.36 9.57 3.07
C ASN A 204 21.89 10.62 2.09
N LYS A 205 21.54 11.89 2.30
CA LYS A 205 22.31 12.99 1.72
C LYS A 205 23.71 12.89 2.31
N LYS A 206 24.69 12.32 1.58
CA LYS A 206 26.10 12.51 1.91
C LYS A 206 26.37 13.99 1.76
N TYR A 207 26.50 14.71 2.86
CA TYR A 207 27.13 16.03 2.81
C TYR A 207 28.59 15.77 2.40
N HIS A 208 28.93 16.10 1.16
CA HIS A 208 30.33 16.27 0.79
C HIS A 208 30.76 17.61 1.41
N PHE A 209 31.49 17.54 2.51
CA PHE A 209 32.25 18.69 3.05
C PHE A 209 33.54 18.86 2.23
#